data_7362ac127fed5df8a445a7ad796a6fd3
#
_entry.id   7362ac127fed5df8a445a7ad796a6fd3
#
_cell.length_a   1.000
_cell.length_b   1.000
_cell.length_c   1.000
_cell.angle_alpha   90.00
_cell.angle_beta   90.00
_cell.angle_gamma   90.00
#
_symmetry.space_group_name_H-M   'P 1'
#
loop_
_entity.id
_entity.type
_entity.pdbx_description
1 polymer ?
#
loop_
_entity_poly.entity_id
_entity_poly.type
_entity_poly.pdbx_seq_one_letter_code
_entity_poly.pdbx_strand_id
1 'polypeptide(L)'
;LLGIVFLFISFLMLLQEDARFVGKGITGPILMTLGAFAFAGAWSYFNEYWKPIDENFYRYLYNTFYLMIAIPLQIAGSLFLALLLTRPIGGGAPINRVGLGFLFLAVALLGAGGFALFASADFAVFWLVFWTIVSFGPLFGNQAFRTLFYLPSFTAGVAVMLLWKQVFNPDFGLLNEILTSLLQPLGMGAEMPRWLLDPAWAKPALIIMNLWLYVGGANMLLYLAGLTNIPPQLYEAADIDGASKWQRFRNITWPQLAPTTFFIIVMTTIAGLQGGFEQARVMTQGGPAGSTKTLAYYIYEKAFEELALGYASAIAWVLFIIIFGLTLINWKYGNQNVND
;
A
#
# COMPACT_ATOMS: atom_id res chain seq x y z
N LEU A 1 11.93 -23.17 22.43
CA LEU A 1 12.89 -23.21 21.29
C LEU A 1 12.75 -24.51 20.49
N LEU A 2 12.77 -25.68 21.15
CA LEU A 2 12.60 -26.99 20.49
C LEU A 2 11.28 -27.12 19.74
N GLY A 3 10.15 -26.62 20.27
CA GLY A 3 8.86 -26.65 19.59
C GLY A 3 8.80 -25.77 18.33
N ILE A 4 9.45 -24.60 18.36
CA ILE A 4 9.56 -23.71 17.18
C ILE A 4 10.45 -24.35 16.11
N VAL A 5 11.54 -24.98 16.50
CA VAL A 5 12.41 -25.71 15.58
C VAL A 5 11.69 -26.91 14.97
N PHE A 6 10.87 -27.63 15.73
CA PHE A 6 10.05 -28.74 15.22
C PHE A 6 8.94 -28.26 14.27
N LEU A 7 8.26 -27.14 14.57
CA LEU A 7 7.30 -26.52 13.65
C LEU A 7 7.96 -26.02 12.38
N PHE A 8 9.15 -25.45 12.49
CA PHE A 8 9.92 -24.99 11.33
C PHE A 8 10.40 -26.15 10.45
N ILE A 9 10.87 -27.25 11.06
CA ILE A 9 11.26 -28.46 10.33
C ILE A 9 10.04 -29.15 9.69
N SER A 10 8.89 -29.22 10.39
CA SER A 10 7.64 -29.75 9.84
C SER A 10 7.12 -28.89 8.70
N PHE A 11 7.24 -27.57 8.81
CA PHE A 11 6.90 -26.62 7.76
C PHE A 11 7.83 -26.73 6.55
N LEU A 12 9.14 -26.89 6.76
CA LEU A 12 10.12 -27.15 5.69
C LEU A 12 9.87 -28.50 4.99
N MET A 13 9.47 -29.53 5.74
CA MET A 13 9.11 -30.82 5.16
C MET A 13 7.81 -30.77 4.33
N LEU A 14 6.85 -29.90 4.70
CA LEU A 14 5.66 -29.64 3.90
C LEU A 14 5.97 -28.84 2.62
N LEU A 15 7.04 -28.05 2.63
CA LEU A 15 7.51 -27.29 1.47
C LEU A 15 8.32 -28.11 0.48
N GLN A 16 8.87 -29.26 0.89
CA GLN A 16 9.64 -30.15 0.03
C GLN A 16 8.70 -31.07 -0.73
N GLU A 17 8.48 -30.77 -2.00
CA GLU A 17 7.57 -31.46 -2.94
C GLU A 17 8.00 -32.88 -3.38
N ASP A 18 9.00 -33.49 -2.72
CA ASP A 18 9.36 -34.87 -2.98
C ASP A 18 8.31 -35.82 -2.35
N ALA A 19 7.23 -36.00 -3.11
CA ALA A 19 6.10 -36.87 -2.81
C ALA A 19 6.43 -38.36 -2.54
N ARG A 20 7.70 -38.70 -2.49
CA ARG A 20 8.14 -40.10 -2.22
C ARG A 20 8.02 -40.51 -0.75
N PHE A 21 7.94 -39.55 0.18
CA PHE A 21 7.79 -39.84 1.61
C PHE A 21 6.34 -39.87 2.10
N VAL A 22 5.40 -39.24 1.41
CA VAL A 22 3.97 -39.22 1.77
C VAL A 22 3.21 -40.41 1.23
N GLY A 23 3.79 -41.18 0.33
CA GLY A 23 3.12 -42.29 -0.42
C GLY A 23 3.11 -43.63 0.28
N LYS A 24 3.66 -43.82 1.45
CA LYS A 24 3.63 -45.15 2.13
C LYS A 24 3.15 -45.03 3.58
N GLY A 25 1.80 -45.15 3.71
CA GLY A 25 1.15 -45.64 4.95
C GLY A 25 1.16 -44.69 6.13
N ILE A 26 0.21 -44.86 6.95
CA ILE A 26 -0.09 -44.52 8.36
C ILE A 26 0.88 -43.55 9.13
N THR A 27 2.14 -43.37 8.72
CA THR A 27 3.14 -42.55 9.41
C THR A 27 2.93 -41.03 9.30
N GLY A 28 2.38 -40.53 8.19
CA GLY A 28 2.11 -39.12 8.01
C GLY A 28 1.02 -38.59 8.96
N PRO A 29 -0.16 -39.24 9.02
CA PRO A 29 -1.21 -38.89 9.99
C PRO A 29 -0.78 -39.04 11.46
N ILE A 30 0.05 -40.03 11.78
CA ILE A 30 0.55 -40.24 13.15
C ILE A 30 1.53 -39.11 13.53
N LEU A 31 2.42 -38.71 12.64
CA LEU A 31 3.33 -37.59 12.88
C LEU A 31 2.57 -36.25 12.96
N MET A 32 1.54 -36.05 12.16
CA MET A 32 0.67 -34.86 12.28
C MET A 32 -0.12 -34.86 13.60
N THR A 33 -0.67 -35.98 14.02
CA THR A 33 -1.39 -36.05 15.30
C THR A 33 -0.46 -35.92 16.49
N LEU A 34 0.72 -36.53 16.48
CA LEU A 34 1.73 -36.34 17.52
C LEU A 34 2.27 -34.91 17.54
N GLY A 35 2.48 -34.29 16.38
CA GLY A 35 2.82 -32.87 16.25
C GLY A 35 1.73 -31.95 16.78
N ALA A 36 0.46 -32.23 16.50
CA ALA A 36 -0.68 -31.48 17.02
C ALA A 36 -0.85 -31.64 18.53
N PHE A 37 -0.63 -32.86 19.07
CA PHE A 37 -0.64 -33.10 20.54
C PHE A 37 0.54 -32.44 21.25
N ALA A 38 1.73 -32.50 20.67
CA ALA A 38 2.91 -31.82 21.20
C ALA A 38 2.74 -30.28 21.14
N PHE A 39 2.11 -29.78 20.07
CA PHE A 39 1.75 -28.35 19.94
C PHE A 39 0.69 -27.95 20.94
N ALA A 40 -0.38 -28.74 21.11
CA ALA A 40 -1.44 -28.45 22.09
C ALA A 40 -0.91 -28.50 23.53
N GLY A 41 -0.06 -29.47 23.84
CA GLY A 41 0.61 -29.56 25.15
C GLY A 41 1.60 -28.43 25.40
N ALA A 42 2.40 -28.07 24.38
CA ALA A 42 3.28 -26.90 24.43
C ALA A 42 2.48 -25.60 24.51
N TRP A 43 1.35 -25.50 23.83
CA TRP A 43 0.46 -24.32 23.85
C TRP A 43 -0.22 -24.15 25.19
N SER A 44 -0.71 -25.24 25.83
CA SER A 44 -1.29 -25.16 27.17
C SER A 44 -0.25 -24.78 28.23
N TYR A 45 0.95 -25.36 28.14
CA TYR A 45 2.08 -24.99 28.98
C TYR A 45 2.53 -23.54 28.75
N PHE A 46 2.56 -23.11 27.51
CA PHE A 46 2.86 -21.73 27.10
C PHE A 46 1.83 -20.75 27.65
N ASN A 47 0.55 -21.10 27.60
CA ASN A 47 -0.55 -20.23 28.05
C ASN A 47 -0.64 -20.11 29.56
N GLU A 48 -0.17 -21.12 30.29
CA GLU A 48 -0.22 -21.16 31.76
C GLU A 48 1.02 -20.49 32.41
N TYR A 49 2.18 -20.61 31.78
CA TYR A 49 3.45 -20.13 32.34
C TYR A 49 4.05 -18.92 31.62
N TRP A 50 3.63 -18.66 30.39
CA TRP A 50 4.11 -17.51 29.62
C TRP A 50 3.01 -16.47 29.46
N LYS A 51 2.83 -15.65 30.47
CA LYS A 51 2.22 -14.34 30.22
C LYS A 51 3.15 -13.61 29.26
N PRO A 52 2.64 -13.03 28.17
CA PRO A 52 3.50 -12.23 27.30
C PRO A 52 4.16 -11.15 28.16
N ILE A 53 5.47 -11.20 28.26
CA ILE A 53 6.29 -10.26 29.06
C ILE A 53 6.09 -8.85 28.52
N ASP A 54 5.65 -8.75 27.24
CA ASP A 54 5.44 -7.49 26.56
C ASP A 54 4.15 -7.51 25.71
N GLU A 55 3.09 -6.96 26.26
CA GLU A 55 1.81 -6.80 25.55
C GLU A 55 1.92 -5.83 24.36
N ASN A 56 2.86 -4.90 24.41
CA ASN A 56 3.08 -3.90 23.38
C ASN A 56 3.63 -4.53 22.09
N PHE A 57 4.42 -5.59 22.18
CA PHE A 57 4.96 -6.28 21.01
C PHE A 57 3.85 -6.74 20.05
N TYR A 58 2.83 -7.44 20.55
CA TYR A 58 1.72 -7.93 19.73
C TYR A 58 0.89 -6.79 19.16
N ARG A 59 0.68 -5.74 19.94
CA ARG A 59 -0.04 -4.55 19.51
C ARG A 59 0.68 -3.85 18.35
N TYR A 60 2.00 -3.68 18.46
CA TYR A 60 2.78 -2.99 17.42
C TYR A 60 3.00 -3.88 16.20
N LEU A 61 3.06 -5.18 16.37
CA LEU A 61 3.01 -6.15 15.28
C LEU A 61 1.68 -6.03 14.51
N TYR A 62 0.55 -6.01 15.22
CA TYR A 62 -0.76 -5.79 14.62
C TYR A 62 -0.83 -4.44 13.88
N ASN A 63 -0.32 -3.37 14.46
CA ASN A 63 -0.30 -2.06 13.81
C ASN A 63 0.50 -2.09 12.50
N THR A 64 1.64 -2.80 12.49
CA THR A 64 2.46 -2.99 11.29
C THR A 64 1.65 -3.67 10.18
N PHE A 65 0.98 -4.80 10.49
CA PHE A 65 0.13 -5.49 9.52
C PHE A 65 -1.08 -4.66 9.10
N TYR A 66 -1.68 -3.90 10.00
CA TYR A 66 -2.81 -3.02 9.67
C TYR A 66 -2.43 -1.97 8.63
N LEU A 67 -1.28 -1.34 8.76
CA LEU A 67 -0.80 -0.35 7.79
C LEU A 67 -0.49 -0.98 6.43
N MET A 68 -0.18 -2.29 6.37
CA MET A 68 0.02 -3.01 5.11
C MET A 68 -1.26 -3.19 4.30
N ILE A 69 -2.45 -2.93 4.85
CA ILE A 69 -3.72 -2.92 4.09
C ILE A 69 -3.65 -1.89 2.93
N ALA A 70 -2.83 -0.87 3.04
CA ALA A 70 -2.55 0.07 1.95
C ALA A 70 -1.92 -0.60 0.71
N ILE A 71 -1.14 -1.68 0.88
CA ILE A 71 -0.34 -2.30 -0.21
C ILE A 71 -1.21 -2.80 -1.38
N PRO A 72 -2.25 -3.63 -1.18
CA PRO A 72 -3.12 -4.05 -2.28
C PRO A 72 -3.75 -2.87 -3.03
N LEU A 73 -4.15 -1.82 -2.30
CA LEU A 73 -4.73 -0.61 -2.89
C LEU A 73 -3.69 0.19 -3.68
N GLN A 74 -2.45 0.28 -3.18
CA GLN A 74 -1.34 0.92 -3.89
C GLN A 74 -1.02 0.18 -5.19
N ILE A 75 -0.94 -1.15 -5.17
CA ILE A 75 -0.67 -1.99 -6.34
C ILE A 75 -1.77 -1.84 -7.38
N ALA A 76 -3.03 -1.97 -6.95
CA ALA A 76 -4.20 -1.82 -7.83
C ALA A 76 -4.28 -0.40 -8.42
N GLY A 77 -4.06 0.62 -7.61
CA GLY A 77 -4.04 2.02 -8.03
C GLY A 77 -2.90 2.32 -9.00
N SER A 78 -1.70 1.79 -8.76
CA SER A 78 -0.54 1.94 -9.64
C SER A 78 -0.78 1.28 -11.00
N LEU A 79 -1.35 0.07 -11.02
CA LEU A 79 -1.73 -0.62 -12.26
C LEU A 79 -2.81 0.17 -13.01
N PHE A 80 -3.83 0.64 -12.29
CA PHE A 80 -4.90 1.45 -12.89
C PHE A 80 -4.35 2.72 -13.54
N LEU A 81 -3.48 3.46 -12.84
CA LEU A 81 -2.82 4.64 -13.41
C LEU A 81 -1.93 4.28 -14.61
N ALA A 82 -1.18 3.20 -14.55
CA ALA A 82 -0.35 2.75 -15.67
C ALA A 82 -1.20 2.43 -16.90
N LEU A 83 -2.34 1.74 -16.73
CA LEU A 83 -3.28 1.43 -17.82
C LEU A 83 -3.92 2.71 -18.41
N LEU A 84 -4.26 3.69 -17.59
CA LEU A 84 -4.76 4.98 -18.05
C LEU A 84 -3.71 5.73 -18.88
N LEU A 85 -2.47 5.76 -18.41
CA LEU A 85 -1.38 6.53 -19.00
C LEU A 85 -0.70 5.83 -20.20
N THR A 86 -1.03 4.57 -20.46
CA THR A 86 -0.56 3.84 -21.66
C THR A 86 -1.38 4.26 -22.89
N ARG A 87 -2.62 4.66 -22.71
CA ARG A 87 -3.49 5.10 -23.81
C ARG A 87 -3.18 6.53 -24.19
N PRO A 88 -3.07 6.86 -25.48
CA PRO A 88 -2.96 8.26 -25.88
C PRO A 88 -4.25 8.97 -25.46
N ILE A 89 -4.12 9.99 -24.63
CA ILE A 89 -5.24 10.88 -24.27
C ILE A 89 -5.67 11.58 -25.55
N GLY A 90 -6.88 11.28 -26.05
CA GLY A 90 -7.45 11.81 -27.28
C GLY A 90 -7.29 10.92 -28.52
N GLY A 91 -7.12 9.60 -28.37
CA GLY A 91 -7.16 8.66 -29.47
C GLY A 91 -8.58 8.50 -30.01
N GLY A 92 -8.86 9.04 -31.19
CA GLY A 92 -10.07 8.75 -31.99
C GLY A 92 -11.01 9.89 -32.32
N ALA A 93 -10.97 11.03 -31.62
CA ALA A 93 -11.73 12.22 -32.03
C ALA A 93 -10.77 13.41 -32.17
N PRO A 94 -11.00 14.34 -33.10
CA PRO A 94 -10.21 15.56 -33.23
C PRO A 94 -10.62 16.57 -32.13
N ILE A 95 -10.59 16.14 -30.88
CA ILE A 95 -10.68 17.06 -29.75
C ILE A 95 -9.37 17.82 -29.75
N ASN A 96 -9.45 19.09 -30.01
CA ASN A 96 -8.31 19.98 -29.92
C ASN A 96 -7.76 19.93 -28.51
N ARG A 97 -6.65 19.18 -28.32
CA ARG A 97 -6.02 18.97 -27.00
C ARG A 97 -5.74 20.29 -26.30
N VAL A 98 -5.30 21.27 -27.09
CA VAL A 98 -5.04 22.63 -26.62
C VAL A 98 -6.33 23.29 -26.16
N GLY A 99 -7.42 23.14 -26.90
CA GLY A 99 -8.74 23.63 -26.51
C GLY A 99 -9.26 22.99 -25.22
N LEU A 100 -9.02 21.69 -25.01
CA LEU A 100 -9.39 20.99 -23.79
C LEU A 100 -8.58 21.50 -22.58
N GLY A 101 -7.29 21.74 -22.76
CA GLY A 101 -6.43 22.33 -21.74
C GLY A 101 -6.90 23.73 -21.34
N PHE A 102 -7.24 24.58 -22.33
CA PHE A 102 -7.81 25.90 -22.05
C PHE A 102 -9.18 25.83 -21.39
N LEU A 103 -10.04 24.85 -21.74
CA LEU A 103 -11.31 24.63 -21.09
C LEU A 103 -11.12 24.33 -19.60
N PHE A 104 -10.20 23.43 -19.25
CA PHE A 104 -9.90 23.11 -17.87
C PHE A 104 -9.31 24.29 -17.11
N LEU A 105 -8.49 25.09 -17.76
CA LEU A 105 -7.94 26.32 -17.19
C LEU A 105 -9.03 27.37 -16.95
N ALA A 106 -9.99 27.47 -17.86
CA ALA A 106 -11.17 28.33 -17.69
C ALA A 106 -12.04 27.83 -16.50
N VAL A 107 -12.27 26.54 -16.36
CA VAL A 107 -12.97 25.94 -15.22
C VAL A 107 -12.21 26.21 -13.91
N ALA A 108 -10.86 26.17 -13.95
CA ALA A 108 -10.04 26.53 -12.80
C ALA A 108 -10.28 27.97 -12.35
N LEU A 109 -10.22 28.90 -13.27
CA LEU A 109 -10.37 30.35 -13.00
C LEU A 109 -11.77 30.74 -12.58
N LEU A 110 -12.80 30.23 -13.30
CA LEU A 110 -14.20 30.54 -13.00
C LEU A 110 -14.63 29.92 -11.66
N GLY A 111 -14.24 28.68 -11.40
CA GLY A 111 -14.53 28.03 -10.13
C GLY A 111 -13.81 28.69 -8.96
N ALA A 112 -12.52 29.05 -9.11
CA ALA A 112 -11.79 29.76 -8.07
C ALA A 112 -12.41 31.13 -7.76
N GLY A 113 -12.83 31.88 -8.80
CA GLY A 113 -13.55 33.15 -8.62
C GLY A 113 -14.89 32.98 -7.89
N GLY A 114 -15.64 31.95 -8.23
CA GLY A 114 -16.90 31.62 -7.54
C GLY A 114 -16.67 31.24 -6.07
N PHE A 115 -15.70 30.38 -5.78
CA PHE A 115 -15.39 29.99 -4.40
C PHE A 115 -14.81 31.14 -3.57
N ALA A 116 -14.01 32.02 -4.16
CA ALA A 116 -13.50 33.21 -3.46
C ALA A 116 -14.59 34.19 -3.06
N LEU A 117 -15.70 34.22 -3.83
CA LEU A 117 -16.84 35.11 -3.56
C LEU A 117 -17.87 34.51 -2.60
N PHE A 118 -18.05 33.16 -2.62
CA PHE A 118 -19.19 32.51 -1.94
C PHE A 118 -18.78 31.50 -0.86
N ALA A 119 -17.49 31.13 -0.77
CA ALA A 119 -16.98 30.15 0.19
C ALA A 119 -15.71 30.67 0.88
N SER A 120 -14.66 29.87 0.98
CA SER A 120 -13.39 30.26 1.59
C SER A 120 -12.31 30.53 0.54
N ALA A 121 -11.40 31.44 0.82
CA ALA A 121 -10.27 31.74 -0.04
C ALA A 121 -9.34 30.52 -0.21
N ASP A 122 -9.20 29.69 0.83
CA ASP A 122 -8.34 28.49 0.82
C ASP A 122 -8.89 27.43 -0.13
N PHE A 123 -10.20 27.24 -0.16
CA PHE A 123 -10.85 26.35 -1.11
C PHE A 123 -10.74 26.84 -2.56
N ALA A 124 -10.79 28.15 -2.77
CA ALA A 124 -10.57 28.76 -4.08
C ALA A 124 -9.13 28.48 -4.59
N VAL A 125 -8.13 28.61 -3.71
CA VAL A 125 -6.74 28.31 -4.04
C VAL A 125 -6.55 26.83 -4.35
N PHE A 126 -7.11 25.94 -3.52
CA PHE A 126 -7.09 24.50 -3.78
C PHE A 126 -7.71 24.13 -5.13
N TRP A 127 -8.89 24.67 -5.43
CA TRP A 127 -9.62 24.47 -6.68
C TRP A 127 -8.78 24.94 -7.87
N LEU A 128 -8.21 26.12 -7.78
CA LEU A 128 -7.36 26.69 -8.83
C LEU A 128 -6.12 25.84 -9.09
N VAL A 129 -5.42 25.44 -8.02
CA VAL A 129 -4.23 24.57 -8.11
C VAL A 129 -4.59 23.22 -8.71
N PHE A 130 -5.65 22.57 -8.22
CA PHE A 130 -6.11 21.26 -8.70
C PHE A 130 -6.40 21.30 -10.21
N TRP A 131 -7.26 22.23 -10.66
CA TRP A 131 -7.63 22.30 -12.07
C TRP A 131 -6.51 22.80 -12.98
N THR A 132 -5.60 23.63 -12.47
CA THR A 132 -4.38 24.00 -13.20
C THR A 132 -3.53 22.76 -13.45
N ILE A 133 -3.30 21.94 -12.43
CA ILE A 133 -2.59 20.67 -12.56
C ILE A 133 -3.28 19.75 -13.58
N VAL A 134 -4.60 19.60 -13.49
CA VAL A 134 -5.39 18.77 -14.44
C VAL A 134 -5.28 19.30 -15.87
N SER A 135 -5.18 20.62 -16.08
CA SER A 135 -5.05 21.22 -17.39
C SER A 135 -3.69 20.95 -18.05
N PHE A 136 -2.65 20.66 -17.27
CA PHE A 136 -1.32 20.33 -17.80
C PHE A 136 -1.32 19.07 -18.68
N GLY A 137 -2.15 18.08 -18.35
CA GLY A 137 -2.18 16.83 -19.10
C GLY A 137 -2.58 16.96 -20.56
N PRO A 138 -3.71 17.60 -20.89
CA PRO A 138 -4.09 17.88 -22.28
C PRO A 138 -3.07 18.75 -23.02
N LEU A 139 -2.42 19.70 -22.33
CA LEU A 139 -1.42 20.60 -22.91
C LEU A 139 -0.10 19.90 -23.23
N PHE A 140 0.40 19.06 -22.31
CA PHE A 140 1.72 18.45 -22.39
C PHE A 140 1.71 16.94 -22.69
N GLY A 141 0.53 16.31 -22.76
CA GLY A 141 0.35 14.90 -23.07
C GLY A 141 0.62 13.95 -21.91
N ASN A 142 0.65 12.65 -22.22
CA ASN A 142 0.78 11.59 -21.21
C ASN A 142 2.05 11.68 -20.35
N GLN A 143 3.12 12.26 -20.90
CA GLN A 143 4.39 12.40 -20.16
C GLN A 143 4.24 13.33 -18.95
N ALA A 144 3.50 14.44 -19.11
CA ALA A 144 3.24 15.36 -18.00
C ALA A 144 2.49 14.68 -16.85
N PHE A 145 1.47 13.87 -17.15
CA PHE A 145 0.77 13.12 -16.14
C PHE A 145 1.65 12.07 -15.45
N ARG A 146 2.49 11.36 -16.21
CA ARG A 146 3.46 10.42 -15.63
C ARG A 146 4.38 11.12 -14.64
N THR A 147 4.91 12.27 -15.00
CA THR A 147 5.76 13.08 -14.12
C THR A 147 4.98 13.58 -12.90
N LEU A 148 3.76 14.08 -13.11
CA LEU A 148 2.91 14.60 -12.04
C LEU A 148 2.56 13.52 -10.99
N PHE A 149 2.13 12.35 -11.43
CA PHE A 149 1.81 11.24 -10.51
C PHE A 149 3.05 10.64 -9.86
N TYR A 150 4.22 10.77 -10.47
CA TYR A 150 5.47 10.33 -9.88
C TYR A 150 6.08 11.34 -8.90
N LEU A 151 5.73 12.63 -9.03
CA LEU A 151 6.28 13.72 -8.22
C LEU A 151 6.18 13.49 -6.70
N PRO A 152 5.07 12.98 -6.14
CA PRO A 152 4.98 12.71 -4.70
C PRO A 152 6.08 11.80 -4.18
N SER A 153 6.52 10.82 -4.95
CA SER A 153 7.56 9.87 -4.54
C SER A 153 8.96 10.51 -4.45
N PHE A 154 9.23 11.60 -5.16
CA PHE A 154 10.46 12.37 -5.03
C PHE A 154 10.50 13.25 -3.78
N THR A 155 9.34 13.71 -3.36
CA THR A 155 9.22 14.57 -2.17
C THR A 155 9.12 13.77 -0.88
N ALA A 156 9.36 12.46 -0.94
CA ALA A 156 9.33 11.57 0.22
C ALA A 156 10.23 12.06 1.36
N GLY A 157 9.93 11.61 2.57
CA GLY A 157 10.68 11.95 3.76
C GLY A 157 9.93 12.89 4.71
N VAL A 158 10.64 13.42 5.69
CA VAL A 158 10.08 14.19 6.80
C VAL A 158 9.28 15.43 6.36
N ALA A 159 9.72 16.11 5.31
CA ALA A 159 9.03 17.32 4.82
C ALA A 159 7.59 17.04 4.38
N VAL A 160 7.37 15.96 3.63
CA VAL A 160 6.03 15.54 3.21
C VAL A 160 5.16 15.16 4.40
N MET A 161 5.73 14.46 5.37
CA MET A 161 5.00 14.08 6.58
C MET A 161 4.55 15.32 7.39
N LEU A 162 5.38 16.36 7.46
CA LEU A 162 5.01 17.62 8.09
C LEU A 162 3.91 18.35 7.32
N LEU A 163 3.94 18.34 5.98
CA LEU A 163 2.86 18.88 5.15
C LEU A 163 1.54 18.12 5.39
N TRP A 164 1.58 16.78 5.39
CA TRP A 164 0.40 15.97 5.67
C TRP A 164 -0.11 16.13 7.09
N LYS A 165 0.77 16.41 8.07
CA LYS A 165 0.36 16.76 9.43
C LYS A 165 -0.50 18.03 9.46
N GLN A 166 -0.20 19.01 8.59
CA GLN A 166 -1.05 20.20 8.43
C GLN A 166 -2.36 19.89 7.70
N VAL A 167 -2.32 19.07 6.65
CA VAL A 167 -3.53 18.62 5.93
C VAL A 167 -4.52 17.89 6.84
N PHE A 168 -4.00 17.11 7.79
CA PHE A 168 -4.79 16.37 8.79
C PHE A 168 -5.08 17.16 10.07
N ASN A 169 -4.75 18.44 10.13
CA ASN A 169 -5.06 19.24 11.32
C ASN A 169 -6.58 19.29 11.53
N PRO A 170 -7.11 19.02 12.76
CA PRO A 170 -8.54 18.99 13.00
C PRO A 170 -9.20 20.37 12.88
N ASP A 171 -8.49 21.44 13.21
CA ASP A 171 -9.06 22.79 13.36
C ASP A 171 -8.97 23.62 12.06
N PHE A 172 -7.86 23.51 11.32
CA PHE A 172 -7.60 24.28 10.09
C PHE A 172 -7.02 23.45 8.95
N GLY A 173 -7.15 22.11 9.03
CA GLY A 173 -6.62 21.22 8.00
C GLY A 173 -7.49 21.18 6.76
N LEU A 174 -6.83 21.25 5.60
CA LEU A 174 -7.47 21.26 4.29
C LEU A 174 -8.46 20.11 4.10
N LEU A 175 -8.17 18.92 4.65
CA LEU A 175 -9.05 17.76 4.49
C LEU A 175 -10.38 17.94 5.22
N ASN A 176 -10.37 18.48 6.44
CA ASN A 176 -11.59 18.76 7.18
C ASN A 176 -12.37 19.90 6.55
N GLU A 177 -11.72 20.91 5.99
CA GLU A 177 -12.38 21.99 5.27
C GLU A 177 -13.10 21.48 4.01
N ILE A 178 -12.45 20.62 3.22
CA ILE A 178 -13.09 19.96 2.06
C ILE A 178 -14.28 19.11 2.50
N LEU A 179 -14.12 18.27 3.54
CA LEU A 179 -15.19 17.43 4.04
C LEU A 179 -16.37 18.25 4.54
N THR A 180 -16.12 19.31 5.28
CA THR A 180 -17.17 20.23 5.76
C THR A 180 -17.92 20.84 4.59
N SER A 181 -17.21 21.36 3.59
CA SER A 181 -17.79 21.97 2.41
C SER A 181 -18.65 21.00 1.58
N LEU A 182 -18.32 19.71 1.58
CA LEU A 182 -19.05 18.68 0.87
C LEU A 182 -20.24 18.12 1.67
N LEU A 183 -20.11 17.95 2.98
CA LEU A 183 -21.11 17.29 3.82
C LEU A 183 -22.15 18.26 4.38
N GLN A 184 -21.78 19.51 4.63
CA GLN A 184 -22.68 20.53 5.16
C GLN A 184 -23.89 20.80 4.26
N PRO A 185 -23.76 20.91 2.91
CA PRO A 185 -24.90 21.07 2.01
C PRO A 185 -25.84 19.86 1.98
N LEU A 186 -25.34 18.68 2.36
CA LEU A 186 -26.11 17.42 2.41
C LEU A 186 -26.86 17.24 3.74
N GLY A 187 -26.78 18.22 4.65
CA GLY A 187 -27.41 18.12 5.97
C GLY A 187 -26.68 17.14 6.92
N MET A 188 -25.52 16.64 6.53
CA MET A 188 -24.70 15.75 7.35
C MET A 188 -23.78 16.59 8.23
N GLY A 189 -24.30 17.12 9.33
CA GLY A 189 -23.52 17.80 10.40
C GLY A 189 -22.76 16.79 11.26
N ALA A 190 -21.87 15.96 10.67
CA ALA A 190 -21.06 15.04 11.42
C ALA A 190 -19.89 15.77 12.10
N GLU A 191 -19.50 15.32 13.29
CA GLU A 191 -18.24 15.75 13.90
C GLU A 191 -17.10 15.38 12.96
N MET A 192 -16.27 16.37 12.60
CA MET A 192 -15.14 16.14 11.70
C MET A 192 -14.09 15.23 12.35
N PRO A 193 -13.49 14.31 11.59
CA PRO A 193 -12.49 13.40 12.13
C PRO A 193 -11.30 14.17 12.74
N ARG A 194 -10.88 13.72 13.92
CA ARG A 194 -9.61 14.16 14.53
C ARG A 194 -8.48 13.24 14.06
N TRP A 195 -8.14 13.31 12.79
CA TRP A 195 -7.30 12.38 12.05
C TRP A 195 -6.11 11.79 12.82
N LEU A 196 -5.24 12.62 13.39
CA LEU A 196 -4.03 12.16 14.07
C LEU A 196 -4.18 12.08 15.59
N LEU A 197 -5.31 12.54 16.13
CA LEU A 197 -5.55 12.64 17.58
C LEU A 197 -6.49 11.55 18.10
N ASP A 198 -7.24 10.89 17.23
CA ASP A 198 -8.14 9.80 17.58
C ASP A 198 -7.54 8.44 17.16
N PRO A 199 -7.49 7.45 18.06
CA PRO A 199 -7.00 6.09 17.73
C PRO A 199 -7.73 5.43 16.56
N ALA A 200 -9.01 5.73 16.35
CA ALA A 200 -9.81 5.19 15.24
C ALA A 200 -9.38 5.76 13.89
N TRP A 201 -8.99 7.04 13.85
CA TRP A 201 -8.67 7.76 12.62
C TRP A 201 -7.18 7.84 12.30
N ALA A 202 -6.31 7.67 13.29
CA ALA A 202 -4.86 7.84 13.10
C ALA A 202 -4.26 6.84 12.09
N LYS A 203 -4.66 5.57 12.12
CA LYS A 203 -4.21 4.58 11.14
C LYS A 203 -4.78 4.83 9.74
N PRO A 204 -6.09 5.08 9.54
CA PRO A 204 -6.64 5.50 8.26
C PRO A 204 -5.95 6.73 7.67
N ALA A 205 -5.60 7.73 8.48
CA ALA A 205 -4.87 8.91 8.03
C ALA A 205 -3.50 8.54 7.43
N LEU A 206 -2.74 7.68 8.12
CA LEU A 206 -1.46 7.19 7.59
C LEU A 206 -1.63 6.37 6.30
N ILE A 207 -2.70 5.59 6.19
CA ILE A 207 -3.02 4.83 4.97
C ILE A 207 -3.33 5.78 3.81
N ILE A 208 -4.13 6.82 4.02
CA ILE A 208 -4.47 7.82 3.00
C ILE A 208 -3.19 8.50 2.48
N MET A 209 -2.31 8.93 3.39
CA MET A 209 -1.02 9.53 3.01
C MET A 209 -0.17 8.54 2.20
N ASN A 210 -0.08 7.29 2.63
CA ASN A 210 0.67 6.25 1.93
C ASN A 210 0.11 5.96 0.53
N LEU A 211 -1.21 5.93 0.37
CA LEU A 211 -1.84 5.78 -0.94
C LEU A 211 -1.44 6.93 -1.86
N TRP A 212 -1.51 8.17 -1.38
CA TRP A 212 -1.10 9.33 -2.17
C TRP A 212 0.38 9.28 -2.58
N LEU A 213 1.28 8.84 -1.68
CA LEU A 213 2.72 8.75 -1.95
C LEU A 213 3.07 7.66 -2.98
N TYR A 214 2.43 6.50 -2.91
CA TYR A 214 2.93 5.30 -3.57
C TYR A 214 2.09 4.83 -4.76
N VAL A 215 0.82 5.27 -4.90
CA VAL A 215 -0.03 4.86 -6.04
C VAL A 215 0.54 5.32 -7.37
N GLY A 216 1.05 6.55 -7.47
CA GLY A 216 1.69 7.09 -8.68
C GLY A 216 3.21 6.92 -8.72
N GLY A 217 3.81 6.24 -7.73
CA GLY A 217 5.25 6.14 -7.58
C GLY A 217 5.94 5.11 -8.48
N ALA A 218 7.01 4.51 -7.97
CA ALA A 218 7.84 3.54 -8.69
C ALA A 218 7.05 2.35 -9.24
N ASN A 219 6.03 1.88 -8.52
CA ASN A 219 5.19 0.76 -8.95
C ASN A 219 4.44 1.07 -10.26
N MET A 220 3.94 2.30 -10.43
CA MET A 220 3.31 2.74 -11.68
C MET A 220 4.31 2.71 -12.84
N LEU A 221 5.54 3.16 -12.64
CA LEU A 221 6.58 3.14 -13.69
C LEU A 221 6.97 1.70 -14.06
N LEU A 222 7.06 0.79 -13.09
CA LEU A 222 7.30 -0.63 -13.35
C LEU A 222 6.18 -1.25 -14.19
N TYR A 223 4.92 -0.93 -13.89
CA TYR A 223 3.79 -1.37 -14.71
C TYR A 223 3.81 -0.74 -16.10
N LEU A 224 4.16 0.54 -16.24
CA LEU A 224 4.30 1.18 -17.55
C LEU A 224 5.38 0.48 -18.38
N ALA A 225 6.52 0.16 -17.78
CA ALA A 225 7.58 -0.60 -18.45
C ALA A 225 7.10 -2.01 -18.85
N GLY A 226 6.42 -2.72 -17.95
CA GLY A 226 5.83 -4.04 -18.24
C GLY A 226 4.82 -3.98 -19.39
N LEU A 227 3.93 -2.98 -19.39
CA LEU A 227 2.93 -2.80 -20.46
C LEU A 227 3.58 -2.49 -21.83
N THR A 228 4.67 -1.75 -21.85
CA THR A 228 5.38 -1.45 -23.12
C THR A 228 6.13 -2.66 -23.69
N ASN A 229 6.44 -3.64 -22.87
CA ASN A 229 7.13 -4.87 -23.29
C ASN A 229 6.17 -5.94 -23.87
N ILE A 230 4.85 -5.76 -23.75
CA ILE A 230 3.88 -6.70 -24.31
C ILE A 230 3.88 -6.57 -25.84
N PRO A 231 4.12 -7.67 -26.60
CA PRO A 231 4.12 -7.63 -28.05
C PRO A 231 2.78 -7.15 -28.61
N PRO A 232 2.77 -6.13 -29.50
CA PRO A 232 1.51 -5.59 -30.07
C PRO A 232 0.74 -6.63 -30.89
N GLN A 233 1.43 -7.63 -31.45
CA GLN A 233 0.84 -8.73 -32.23
C GLN A 233 -0.22 -9.51 -31.44
N LEU A 234 -0.06 -9.63 -30.10
CA LEU A 234 -1.06 -10.29 -29.25
C LEU A 234 -2.38 -9.51 -29.22
N TYR A 235 -2.30 -8.19 -29.23
CA TYR A 235 -3.51 -7.35 -29.28
C TYR A 235 -4.13 -7.33 -30.67
N GLU A 236 -3.32 -7.34 -31.73
CA GLU A 236 -3.78 -7.41 -33.12
C GLU A 236 -4.53 -8.73 -33.39
N ALA A 237 -3.98 -9.85 -32.92
CA ALA A 237 -4.67 -11.15 -33.02
C ALA A 237 -6.01 -11.13 -32.27
N ALA A 238 -6.02 -10.60 -31.05
CA ALA A 238 -7.25 -10.48 -30.26
C ALA A 238 -8.28 -9.51 -30.89
N ASP A 239 -7.84 -8.52 -31.68
CA ASP A 239 -8.74 -7.66 -32.44
C ASP A 239 -9.38 -8.41 -33.59
N ILE A 240 -8.65 -9.28 -34.30
CA ILE A 240 -9.16 -10.14 -35.35
C ILE A 240 -10.18 -11.14 -34.80
N ASP A 241 -9.92 -11.69 -33.61
CA ASP A 241 -10.82 -12.61 -32.90
C ASP A 241 -12.05 -11.92 -32.29
N GLY A 242 -12.17 -10.59 -32.39
CA GLY A 242 -13.28 -9.82 -31.86
C GLY A 242 -13.30 -9.72 -30.33
N ALA A 243 -12.15 -9.92 -29.66
CA ALA A 243 -12.07 -9.89 -28.21
C ALA A 243 -12.41 -8.50 -27.61
N SER A 244 -13.28 -8.49 -26.63
CA SER A 244 -13.63 -7.28 -25.88
C SER A 244 -12.44 -6.73 -25.09
N LYS A 245 -12.50 -5.46 -24.66
CA LYS A 245 -11.45 -4.81 -23.85
C LYS A 245 -11.15 -5.58 -22.56
N TRP A 246 -12.19 -6.14 -21.91
CA TRP A 246 -12.05 -6.93 -20.71
C TRP A 246 -11.38 -8.29 -20.96
N GLN A 247 -11.73 -8.95 -22.07
CA GLN A 247 -11.09 -10.20 -22.49
C GLN A 247 -9.60 -10.02 -22.80
N ARG A 248 -9.24 -8.95 -23.51
CA ARG A 248 -7.82 -8.57 -23.75
C ARG A 248 -7.07 -8.30 -22.45
N PHE A 249 -7.69 -7.54 -21.54
CA PHE A 249 -7.07 -7.29 -20.22
C PHE A 249 -6.83 -8.60 -19.46
N ARG A 250 -7.86 -9.45 -19.35
CA ARG A 250 -7.80 -10.66 -18.55
C ARG A 250 -6.88 -11.74 -19.14
N ASN A 251 -6.89 -11.89 -20.48
CA ASN A 251 -6.24 -13.02 -21.15
C ASN A 251 -4.86 -12.65 -21.73
N ILE A 252 -4.56 -11.37 -21.94
CA ILE A 252 -3.28 -10.92 -22.48
C ILE A 252 -2.55 -10.03 -21.48
N THR A 253 -3.15 -8.88 -21.12
CA THR A 253 -2.45 -7.87 -20.33
C THR A 253 -2.09 -8.37 -18.94
N TRP A 254 -3.05 -8.94 -18.23
CA TRP A 254 -2.86 -9.41 -16.86
C TRP A 254 -1.84 -10.56 -16.74
N PRO A 255 -1.89 -11.63 -17.56
CA PRO A 255 -0.89 -12.69 -17.54
C PRO A 255 0.51 -12.18 -17.89
N GLN A 256 0.65 -11.31 -18.90
CA GLN A 256 1.94 -10.76 -19.31
C GLN A 256 2.54 -9.83 -18.23
N LEU A 257 1.71 -9.24 -17.37
CA LEU A 257 2.16 -8.43 -16.22
C LEU A 257 2.44 -9.27 -14.96
N ALA A 258 2.17 -10.56 -14.96
CA ALA A 258 2.35 -11.41 -13.78
C ALA A 258 3.77 -11.33 -13.19
N PRO A 259 4.88 -11.38 -13.96
CA PRO A 259 6.23 -11.24 -13.43
C PRO A 259 6.47 -9.88 -12.77
N THR A 260 5.99 -8.81 -13.40
CA THR A 260 6.11 -7.44 -12.86
C THR A 260 5.29 -7.30 -11.57
N THR A 261 4.07 -7.82 -11.57
CA THR A 261 3.18 -7.80 -10.39
C THR A 261 3.78 -8.58 -9.24
N PHE A 262 4.34 -9.75 -9.52
CA PHE A 262 5.04 -10.55 -8.51
C PHE A 262 6.20 -9.79 -7.88
N PHE A 263 7.06 -9.18 -8.70
CA PHE A 263 8.16 -8.37 -8.20
C PHE A 263 7.67 -7.21 -7.31
N ILE A 264 6.64 -6.49 -7.74
CA ILE A 264 6.04 -5.39 -6.98
C ILE A 264 5.48 -5.89 -5.64
N ILE A 265 4.76 -7.01 -5.62
CA ILE A 265 4.20 -7.59 -4.39
C ILE A 265 5.32 -7.92 -3.40
N VAL A 266 6.38 -8.60 -3.85
CA VAL A 266 7.50 -8.95 -2.97
C VAL A 266 8.15 -7.71 -2.38
N MET A 267 8.53 -6.76 -3.23
CA MET A 267 9.22 -5.55 -2.81
C MET A 267 8.38 -4.66 -1.89
N THR A 268 7.10 -4.48 -2.21
CA THR A 268 6.20 -3.68 -1.37
C THR A 268 5.87 -4.36 -0.04
N THR A 269 5.79 -5.69 -0.01
CA THR A 269 5.58 -6.45 1.23
C THR A 269 6.78 -6.29 2.17
N ILE A 270 8.01 -6.43 1.65
CA ILE A 270 9.24 -6.22 2.43
C ILE A 270 9.31 -4.79 2.95
N ALA A 271 9.10 -3.80 2.06
CA ALA A 271 9.11 -2.39 2.43
C ALA A 271 8.03 -2.03 3.45
N GLY A 272 6.83 -2.61 3.34
CA GLY A 272 5.73 -2.39 4.28
C GLY A 272 6.01 -2.91 5.69
N LEU A 273 6.65 -4.07 5.82
CA LEU A 273 7.03 -4.66 7.12
C LEU A 273 8.18 -3.91 7.80
N GLN A 274 9.14 -3.42 7.00
CA GLN A 274 10.26 -2.61 7.50
C GLN A 274 9.89 -1.14 7.71
N GLY A 275 8.82 -0.68 7.07
CA GLY A 275 8.41 0.72 7.02
C GLY A 275 7.59 1.18 8.23
N GLY A 276 7.04 2.38 8.07
CA GLY A 276 6.15 3.00 9.06
C GLY A 276 6.87 3.68 10.23
N PHE A 277 8.18 3.53 10.37
CA PHE A 277 8.96 4.18 11.43
C PHE A 277 8.87 5.72 11.34
N GLU A 278 9.29 6.27 10.20
CA GLU A 278 9.32 7.73 10.01
C GLU A 278 7.93 8.35 10.15
N GLN A 279 6.94 7.72 9.54
CA GLN A 279 5.55 8.18 9.57
C GLN A 279 4.99 8.19 11.00
N ALA A 280 5.15 7.09 11.73
CA ALA A 280 4.71 7.00 13.10
C ALA A 280 5.45 7.99 14.01
N ARG A 281 6.76 8.16 13.81
CA ARG A 281 7.58 9.06 14.62
C ARG A 281 7.28 10.54 14.34
N VAL A 282 7.24 10.95 13.07
CA VAL A 282 7.11 12.36 12.68
C VAL A 282 5.68 12.86 12.83
N MET A 283 4.69 12.07 12.40
CA MET A 283 3.30 12.54 12.35
C MET A 283 2.59 12.41 13.69
N THR A 284 2.79 11.31 14.40
CA THR A 284 1.99 10.95 15.57
C THR A 284 2.81 10.66 16.84
N GLN A 285 4.12 10.53 16.71
CA GLN A 285 5.00 10.05 17.79
C GLN A 285 4.52 8.69 18.37
N GLY A 286 4.00 7.83 17.49
CA GLY A 286 3.40 6.55 17.85
C GLY A 286 2.00 6.62 18.43
N GLY A 287 1.45 7.84 18.65
CA GLY A 287 0.12 8.08 19.25
C GLY A 287 -1.05 8.02 18.24
N PRO A 288 -2.25 8.33 18.71
CA PRO A 288 -2.67 8.37 20.10
C PRO A 288 -2.62 6.98 20.77
N ALA A 289 -2.26 6.95 22.03
CA ALA A 289 -2.20 5.74 22.85
C ALA A 289 -1.45 4.55 22.18
N GLY A 290 -0.38 4.78 21.43
CA GLY A 290 0.39 3.73 20.74
C GLY A 290 -0.30 3.12 19.51
N SER A 291 -1.38 3.73 19.00
CA SER A 291 -2.18 3.15 17.90
C SER A 291 -1.44 3.09 16.56
N THR A 292 -0.49 3.98 16.32
CA THR A 292 0.29 4.04 15.08
C THR A 292 1.72 3.54 15.23
N LYS A 293 2.14 3.17 16.45
CA LYS A 293 3.49 2.65 16.69
C LYS A 293 3.65 1.32 15.96
N THR A 294 4.64 1.27 15.06
CA THR A 294 4.99 0.06 14.30
C THR A 294 6.08 -0.73 15.01
N LEU A 295 6.31 -1.97 14.57
CA LEU A 295 7.39 -2.78 15.10
C LEU A 295 8.76 -2.14 14.84
N ALA A 296 8.96 -1.54 13.66
CA ALA A 296 10.17 -0.80 13.33
C ALA A 296 10.42 0.39 14.28
N TYR A 297 9.36 1.12 14.63
CA TYR A 297 9.48 2.21 15.61
C TYR A 297 9.79 1.66 17.01
N TYR A 298 9.19 0.55 17.39
CA TYR A 298 9.42 -0.09 18.67
C TYR A 298 10.87 -0.59 18.83
N ILE A 299 11.43 -1.18 17.76
CA ILE A 299 12.86 -1.54 17.72
C ILE A 299 13.73 -0.31 17.99
N TYR A 300 13.43 0.80 17.33
CA TYR A 300 14.17 2.05 17.52
C TYR A 300 14.08 2.57 18.97
N GLU A 301 12.88 2.63 19.54
CA GLU A 301 12.63 3.08 20.90
C GLU A 301 13.42 2.23 21.91
N LYS A 302 13.34 0.89 21.79
CA LYS A 302 14.07 -0.02 22.66
C LYS A 302 15.58 0.08 22.50
N ALA A 303 16.07 0.26 21.26
CA ALA A 303 17.50 0.33 21.00
C ALA A 303 18.13 1.66 21.45
N PHE A 304 17.50 2.80 21.09
CA PHE A 304 18.14 4.11 21.18
C PHE A 304 17.58 5.00 22.26
N GLU A 305 16.33 4.80 22.68
CA GLU A 305 15.70 5.61 23.74
C GLU A 305 15.83 4.90 25.11
N GLU A 306 15.60 3.57 25.14
CA GLU A 306 15.70 2.77 26.37
C GLU A 306 17.06 2.07 26.53
N LEU A 307 17.93 2.09 25.52
CA LEU A 307 19.24 1.43 25.48
C LEU A 307 19.20 -0.09 25.75
N ALA A 308 18.06 -0.71 25.54
CA ALA A 308 17.81 -2.15 25.68
C ALA A 308 18.19 -2.90 24.38
N LEU A 309 19.46 -2.80 23.96
CA LEU A 309 19.93 -3.33 22.65
C LEU A 309 19.65 -4.82 22.46
N GLY A 310 19.81 -5.63 23.52
CA GLY A 310 19.54 -7.07 23.45
C GLY A 310 18.07 -7.38 23.11
N TYR A 311 17.14 -6.65 23.72
CA TYR A 311 15.70 -6.81 23.45
C TYR A 311 15.32 -6.28 22.06
N ALA A 312 15.83 -5.12 21.67
CA ALA A 312 15.63 -4.55 20.33
C ALA A 312 16.13 -5.52 19.24
N SER A 313 17.30 -6.14 19.43
CA SER A 313 17.83 -7.16 18.53
C SER A 313 16.95 -8.40 18.45
N ALA A 314 16.36 -8.85 19.56
CA ALA A 314 15.42 -9.96 19.57
C ALA A 314 14.17 -9.66 18.75
N ILE A 315 13.59 -8.44 18.89
CA ILE A 315 12.44 -8.00 18.10
C ILE A 315 12.80 -7.92 16.60
N ALA A 316 14.00 -7.40 16.28
CA ALA A 316 14.47 -7.32 14.89
C ALA A 316 14.63 -8.71 14.26
N TRP A 317 15.10 -9.72 15.01
CA TRP A 317 15.18 -11.10 14.54
C TRP A 317 13.79 -11.70 14.28
N VAL A 318 12.82 -11.43 15.14
CA VAL A 318 11.44 -11.87 14.91
C VAL A 318 10.87 -11.23 13.65
N LEU A 319 11.07 -9.92 13.48
CA LEU A 319 10.65 -9.22 12.25
C LEU A 319 11.31 -9.80 11.01
N PHE A 320 12.61 -10.10 11.06
CA PHE A 320 13.34 -10.76 9.98
C PHE A 320 12.71 -12.12 9.62
N ILE A 321 12.42 -12.96 10.61
CA ILE A 321 11.82 -14.28 10.39
C ILE A 321 10.42 -14.13 9.70
N ILE A 322 9.62 -13.15 10.12
CA ILE A 322 8.32 -12.86 9.50
C ILE A 322 8.50 -12.44 8.03
N ILE A 323 9.41 -11.50 7.76
CA ILE A 323 9.71 -11.03 6.40
C ILE A 323 10.19 -12.19 5.53
N PHE A 324 11.12 -12.97 6.03
CA PHE A 324 11.68 -14.12 5.33
C PHE A 324 10.63 -15.17 5.02
N GLY A 325 9.78 -15.52 5.99
CA GLY A 325 8.68 -16.45 5.81
C GLY A 325 7.68 -15.99 4.75
N LEU A 326 7.24 -14.72 4.81
CA LEU A 326 6.34 -14.14 3.80
C LEU A 326 6.99 -14.08 2.42
N THR A 327 8.29 -13.79 2.34
CA THR A 327 9.03 -13.79 1.08
C THR A 327 9.09 -15.20 0.47
N LEU A 328 9.33 -16.23 1.27
CA LEU A 328 9.31 -17.63 0.80
C LEU A 328 7.91 -18.04 0.31
N ILE A 329 6.86 -17.63 1.02
CA ILE A 329 5.46 -17.88 0.60
C ILE A 329 5.20 -17.20 -0.74
N ASN A 330 5.53 -15.92 -0.86
CA ASN A 330 5.39 -15.18 -2.12
C ASN A 330 6.18 -15.84 -3.25
N TRP A 331 7.42 -16.28 -2.98
CA TRP A 331 8.24 -16.97 -3.99
C TRP A 331 7.61 -18.27 -4.45
N LYS A 332 7.11 -19.10 -3.53
CA LYS A 332 6.48 -20.38 -3.88
C LYS A 332 5.24 -20.19 -4.75
N TYR A 333 4.33 -19.30 -4.36
CA TYR A 333 3.06 -19.11 -5.08
C TYR A 333 3.17 -18.17 -6.28
N GLY A 334 4.07 -17.20 -6.25
CA GLY A 334 4.22 -16.25 -7.34
C GLY A 334 5.00 -16.82 -8.53
N ASN A 335 5.96 -17.71 -8.29
CA ASN A 335 6.79 -18.29 -9.35
C ASN A 335 6.00 -19.30 -10.22
N GLN A 336 4.95 -19.93 -9.70
CA GLN A 336 4.09 -20.83 -10.47
C GLN A 336 3.33 -20.07 -11.57
N ASN A 337 2.84 -18.86 -11.29
CA ASN A 337 2.10 -18.04 -12.25
C ASN A 337 3.00 -17.30 -13.27
N VAL A 338 4.30 -17.40 -13.15
CA VAL A 338 5.28 -16.77 -14.07
C VAL A 338 5.78 -17.78 -15.11
N ASN A 339 5.71 -19.06 -14.81
CA ASN A 339 6.25 -20.15 -15.66
C ASN A 339 5.18 -20.88 -16.49
N ASP A 340 3.89 -20.64 -16.22
CA ASP A 340 2.74 -21.07 -17.03
C ASP A 340 2.32 -19.94 -18.01
#